data_af87fb8dfe80c9c622a5ef9a8baaf8f6
#
_entry.id   af87fb8dfe80c9c622a5ef9a8baaf8f6
#
_cell.length_a   1.000
_cell.length_b   1.000
_cell.length_c   1.000
_cell.angle_alpha   90.00
_cell.angle_beta   90.00
_cell.angle_gamma   90.00
#
_symmetry.space_group_name_H-M   'P 1'
#
loop_
_entity.id
_entity.type
_entity.pdbx_description
1 polymer ?
#
loop_
_entity_poly.entity_id
_entity_poly.type
_entity_poly.pdbx_seq_one_letter_code
_entity_poly.pdbx_strand_id
1 'polypeptide(L)'
;MKKIFATLTVLAMFSFGSVAVMAQDAAEAAPVAEEVTVDSAAVEAPVAVEAEEVVEEAEGGVVALHKTLKTKFIEGGAGFMAATLICLVFGLALCIERIIYLSLSKTNTKALLAEVEAALKKGGIEAALEVCRNTRGPVASIFYQGLSRYNEGVDVVEKTVASYGGVQLGLLEKNLSWISLFISIAPSLGFLGTIIGMIQAFDKIQQVGDISATVVAGGIKVALLTTLLGLIIAIILQVFYNYILSLIEGLVNEMEDSSISLLDLVVEYDAAQKK
;
A
#
# COMPACT_ATOMS: atom_id res chain seq x y z
N MET A 1 22.49 8.84 0.56
CA MET A 1 21.06 8.50 0.40
C MET A 1 20.12 9.63 0.82
N LYS A 2 20.27 10.29 2.00
CA LYS A 2 19.38 11.40 2.42
C LYS A 2 19.36 12.63 1.48
N LYS A 3 20.49 12.95 0.80
CA LYS A 3 20.58 14.11 -0.12
C LYS A 3 19.94 13.86 -1.49
N ILE A 4 19.92 12.61 -1.96
CA ILE A 4 19.29 12.23 -3.23
C ILE A 4 17.76 12.20 -3.08
N PHE A 5 17.26 11.79 -1.90
CA PHE A 5 15.82 11.82 -1.59
C PHE A 5 15.29 13.25 -1.50
N ALA A 6 16.02 14.18 -0.90
CA ALA A 6 15.64 15.59 -0.81
C ALA A 6 15.56 16.29 -2.18
N THR A 7 16.45 15.97 -3.10
CA THR A 7 16.41 16.54 -4.46
C THR A 7 15.30 15.94 -5.32
N LEU A 8 14.97 14.67 -5.14
CA LEU A 8 13.86 14.01 -5.85
C LEU A 8 12.48 14.53 -5.37
N THR A 9 12.34 14.80 -4.06
CA THR A 9 11.11 15.35 -3.47
C THR A 9 10.89 16.80 -3.93
N VAL A 10 11.92 17.61 -4.02
CA VAL A 10 11.84 19.01 -4.50
C VAL A 10 11.48 19.04 -5.99
N LEU A 11 12.03 18.14 -6.80
CA LEU A 11 11.72 18.05 -8.23
C LEU A 11 10.28 17.57 -8.49
N ALA A 12 9.76 16.65 -7.65
CA ALA A 12 8.37 16.18 -7.73
C ALA A 12 7.38 17.28 -7.29
N MET A 13 7.69 18.09 -6.28
CA MET A 13 6.82 19.20 -5.86
C MET A 13 6.75 20.34 -6.89
N PHE A 14 7.83 20.58 -7.66
CA PHE A 14 7.83 21.63 -8.69
C PHE A 14 7.02 21.24 -9.94
N SER A 15 6.93 19.96 -10.27
CA SER A 15 6.11 19.49 -11.40
C SER A 15 4.63 19.37 -11.09
N PHE A 16 4.22 19.17 -9.82
CA PHE A 16 2.82 19.07 -9.42
C PHE A 16 2.16 20.43 -9.13
N GLY A 17 2.92 21.42 -8.71
CA GLY A 17 2.38 22.77 -8.39
C GLY A 17 1.81 23.51 -9.61
N SER A 18 2.36 23.29 -10.80
CA SER A 18 1.89 23.96 -12.02
C SER A 18 0.63 23.33 -12.64
N VAL A 19 0.37 22.06 -12.36
CA VAL A 19 -0.82 21.37 -12.88
C VAL A 19 -2.07 21.65 -12.02
N ALA A 20 -1.91 21.86 -10.71
CA ALA A 20 -3.02 22.15 -9.82
C ALA A 20 -3.62 23.56 -10.07
N VAL A 21 -2.81 24.54 -10.44
CA VAL A 21 -3.28 25.90 -10.77
C VAL A 21 -4.06 25.93 -12.09
N MET A 22 -3.67 25.14 -13.11
CA MET A 22 -4.42 25.07 -14.38
C MET A 22 -5.73 24.28 -14.27
N ALA A 23 -5.86 23.36 -13.31
CA ALA A 23 -7.11 22.61 -13.12
C ALA A 23 -8.18 23.45 -12.42
N GLN A 24 -7.83 24.48 -11.67
CA GLN A 24 -8.76 25.34 -10.96
C GLN A 24 -9.37 26.41 -11.90
N ASP A 25 -8.60 26.93 -12.85
CA ASP A 25 -9.11 27.86 -13.89
C ASP A 25 -10.01 27.18 -14.93
N ALA A 26 -9.84 25.87 -15.16
CA ALA A 26 -10.69 25.12 -16.10
C ALA A 26 -12.08 24.75 -15.53
N ALA A 27 -12.24 24.78 -14.19
CA ALA A 27 -13.51 24.45 -13.55
C ALA A 27 -14.51 25.63 -13.52
N GLU A 28 -14.03 26.88 -13.69
CA GLU A 28 -14.86 28.08 -13.60
C GLU A 28 -15.41 28.54 -14.99
N ALA A 29 -15.04 27.86 -16.08
CA ALA A 29 -15.41 28.25 -17.46
C ALA A 29 -16.34 27.25 -18.16
N ALA A 30 -17.16 26.47 -17.44
CA ALA A 30 -18.16 25.62 -18.08
C ALA A 30 -19.50 26.35 -18.20
N PRO A 31 -19.99 26.67 -19.41
CA PRO A 31 -21.34 27.19 -19.58
C PRO A 31 -22.38 26.09 -19.36
N VAL A 32 -23.47 26.48 -18.74
CA VAL A 32 -24.67 25.68 -18.48
C VAL A 32 -25.12 25.00 -19.79
N ALA A 33 -25.14 23.68 -19.79
CA ALA A 33 -25.64 22.90 -20.93
C ALA A 33 -27.17 23.03 -20.99
N GLU A 34 -27.63 23.60 -22.08
CA GLU A 34 -29.03 23.67 -22.52
C GLU A 34 -29.49 22.24 -22.88
N GLU A 35 -30.63 21.87 -22.37
CA GLU A 35 -31.28 20.57 -22.53
C GLU A 35 -31.72 20.36 -23.97
N VAL A 36 -30.96 19.64 -24.76
CA VAL A 36 -31.37 19.22 -26.13
C VAL A 36 -31.96 17.82 -26.02
N THR A 37 -33.29 17.79 -26.13
CA THR A 37 -34.04 16.55 -26.36
C THR A 37 -33.70 15.99 -27.73
N VAL A 38 -32.97 14.87 -27.78
CA VAL A 38 -32.73 14.14 -29.03
C VAL A 38 -33.76 13.03 -29.16
N ASP A 39 -34.54 13.18 -30.20
CA ASP A 39 -35.56 12.25 -30.68
C ASP A 39 -34.96 10.89 -31.04
N SER A 40 -35.67 9.83 -30.62
CA SER A 40 -35.30 8.44 -30.83
C SER A 40 -35.53 8.02 -32.26
N ALA A 41 -34.50 8.01 -33.09
CA ALA A 41 -34.53 7.35 -34.40
C ALA A 41 -33.31 6.37 -34.51
N ALA A 42 -33.68 5.13 -34.63
CA ALA A 42 -32.90 3.97 -35.08
C ALA A 42 -31.48 4.23 -35.59
N VAL A 43 -30.48 3.82 -34.82
CA VAL A 43 -29.16 3.49 -35.35
C VAL A 43 -29.01 1.97 -35.30
N GLU A 44 -29.01 1.42 -36.51
CA GLU A 44 -28.73 0.01 -36.76
C GLU A 44 -27.40 -0.39 -36.12
N ALA A 45 -27.37 -1.62 -35.60
CA ALA A 45 -26.24 -2.23 -34.92
C ALA A 45 -24.97 -2.18 -35.82
N PRO A 46 -23.81 -1.80 -35.24
CA PRO A 46 -22.56 -2.02 -35.95
C PRO A 46 -22.19 -3.49 -35.79
N VAL A 47 -22.06 -4.09 -36.95
CA VAL A 47 -21.23 -5.24 -37.32
C VAL A 47 -20.66 -6.01 -36.15
N ALA A 48 -21.14 -7.23 -35.98
CA ALA A 48 -20.48 -8.27 -35.21
C ALA A 48 -18.99 -8.33 -35.62
N VAL A 49 -18.13 -7.93 -34.69
CA VAL A 49 -16.73 -8.30 -34.77
C VAL A 49 -16.74 -9.82 -34.53
N GLU A 50 -16.50 -10.59 -35.57
CA GLU A 50 -16.23 -11.99 -35.47
C GLU A 50 -15.14 -12.18 -34.41
N ALA A 51 -15.53 -12.79 -33.30
CA ALA A 51 -14.60 -13.37 -32.36
C ALA A 51 -13.94 -14.52 -33.12
N GLU A 52 -12.76 -14.30 -33.68
CA GLU A 52 -11.88 -15.38 -34.05
C GLU A 52 -11.61 -16.16 -32.75
N GLU A 53 -12.27 -17.30 -32.63
CA GLU A 53 -11.91 -18.35 -31.69
C GLU A 53 -10.46 -18.76 -31.98
N VAL A 54 -9.52 -18.17 -31.23
CA VAL A 54 -8.20 -18.73 -31.11
C VAL A 54 -8.29 -19.83 -30.07
N VAL A 55 -8.78 -21.00 -30.50
CA VAL A 55 -8.54 -22.27 -29.84
C VAL A 55 -7.09 -22.62 -30.17
N GLU A 56 -6.14 -22.12 -29.42
CA GLU A 56 -4.76 -22.60 -29.44
C GLU A 56 -4.51 -23.43 -28.18
N GLU A 57 -4.18 -24.67 -28.43
CA GLU A 57 -4.01 -25.79 -27.50
C GLU A 57 -3.16 -25.45 -26.25
N ALA A 58 -3.47 -26.15 -25.18
CA ALA A 58 -2.96 -25.96 -23.81
C ALA A 58 -1.49 -26.37 -23.59
N GLU A 59 -0.60 -26.09 -24.49
CA GLU A 59 0.85 -26.24 -24.29
C GLU A 59 1.53 -24.86 -24.29
N GLY A 60 1.56 -24.20 -23.14
CA GLY A 60 2.32 -22.97 -23.02
C GLY A 60 1.58 -21.77 -22.41
N GLY A 61 0.57 -21.99 -21.60
CA GLY A 61 -0.23 -20.90 -21.03
C GLY A 61 0.60 -19.75 -20.42
N VAL A 62 1.71 -20.07 -19.76
CA VAL A 62 2.62 -19.07 -19.20
C VAL A 62 3.44 -18.36 -20.29
N VAL A 63 3.88 -19.09 -21.33
CA VAL A 63 4.66 -18.53 -22.44
C VAL A 63 3.77 -17.67 -23.35
N ALA A 64 2.56 -18.14 -23.62
CA ALA A 64 1.56 -17.38 -24.39
C ALA A 64 1.15 -16.11 -23.62
N LEU A 65 0.89 -16.20 -22.31
CA LEU A 65 0.60 -15.08 -21.45
C LEU A 65 1.75 -14.05 -21.44
N HIS A 66 3.00 -14.51 -21.30
CA HIS A 66 4.17 -13.64 -21.31
C HIS A 66 4.34 -12.92 -22.66
N LYS A 67 4.15 -13.63 -23.78
CA LYS A 67 4.21 -13.04 -25.13
C LYS A 67 3.11 -12.00 -25.33
N THR A 68 1.88 -12.30 -24.91
CA THR A 68 0.75 -11.37 -24.97
C THR A 68 0.99 -10.15 -24.10
N LEU A 69 1.45 -10.33 -22.86
CA LEU A 69 1.80 -9.24 -21.95
C LEU A 69 2.88 -8.32 -22.56
N LYS A 70 3.95 -8.92 -23.11
CA LYS A 70 5.03 -8.17 -23.77
C LYS A 70 4.51 -7.37 -24.96
N THR A 71 3.66 -7.96 -25.78
CA THR A 71 3.07 -7.26 -26.95
C THR A 71 2.20 -6.09 -26.47
N LYS A 72 1.30 -6.31 -25.50
CA LYS A 72 0.46 -5.26 -24.93
C LYS A 72 1.26 -4.17 -24.23
N PHE A 73 2.37 -4.54 -23.58
CA PHE A 73 3.28 -3.60 -22.94
C PHE A 73 3.93 -2.65 -23.97
N ILE A 74 4.38 -3.19 -25.11
CA ILE A 74 4.96 -2.40 -26.19
C ILE A 74 3.91 -1.52 -26.87
N GLU A 75 2.72 -2.08 -27.12
CA GLU A 75 1.58 -1.39 -27.72
C GLU A 75 1.05 -0.23 -26.83
N GLY A 76 1.11 -0.36 -25.51
CA GLY A 76 0.67 0.65 -24.54
C GLY A 76 1.63 1.83 -24.35
N GLY A 77 2.74 1.88 -25.09
CA GLY A 77 3.75 2.92 -24.93
C GLY A 77 4.75 2.58 -23.82
N ALA A 78 5.89 2.00 -24.19
CA ALA A 78 6.87 1.39 -23.28
C ALA A 78 7.32 2.29 -22.13
N GLY A 79 7.42 3.62 -22.33
CA GLY A 79 7.84 4.55 -21.28
C GLY A 79 6.84 4.66 -20.12
N PHE A 80 5.55 4.83 -20.41
CA PHE A 80 4.49 4.91 -19.39
C PHE A 80 4.23 3.58 -18.72
N MET A 81 4.21 2.50 -19.51
CA MET A 81 4.07 1.15 -18.98
C MET A 81 5.22 0.78 -18.05
N ALA A 82 6.46 1.22 -18.36
CA ALA A 82 7.61 1.02 -17.49
C ALA A 82 7.49 1.79 -16.17
N ALA A 83 7.03 3.04 -16.20
CA ALA A 83 6.83 3.84 -14.98
C ALA A 83 5.81 3.20 -14.02
N THR A 84 4.68 2.74 -14.56
CA THR A 84 3.67 2.01 -13.77
C THR A 84 4.18 0.65 -13.26
N LEU A 85 4.97 -0.06 -14.03
CA LEU A 85 5.59 -1.31 -13.60
C LEU A 85 6.60 -1.10 -12.46
N ILE A 86 7.35 -0.01 -12.49
CA ILE A 86 8.25 0.39 -11.41
C ILE A 86 7.47 0.58 -10.10
N CYS A 87 6.30 1.21 -10.14
CA CYS A 87 5.42 1.33 -8.96
C CYS A 87 5.01 -0.04 -8.41
N LEU A 88 4.70 -1.01 -9.29
CA LEU A 88 4.38 -2.37 -8.86
C LEU A 88 5.58 -3.04 -8.16
N VAL A 89 6.77 -2.96 -8.75
CA VAL A 89 7.97 -3.62 -8.21
C VAL A 89 8.32 -3.04 -6.82
N PHE A 90 8.35 -1.71 -6.70
CA PHE A 90 8.62 -1.08 -5.40
C PHE A 90 7.50 -1.31 -4.39
N GLY A 91 6.24 -1.22 -4.81
CA GLY A 91 5.09 -1.49 -3.95
C GLY A 91 5.10 -2.92 -3.42
N LEU A 92 5.31 -3.92 -4.28
CA LEU A 92 5.41 -5.33 -3.87
C LEU A 92 6.63 -5.59 -2.97
N ALA A 93 7.78 -4.99 -3.27
CA ALA A 93 8.98 -5.14 -2.43
C ALA A 93 8.72 -4.67 -0.99
N LEU A 94 8.04 -3.52 -0.83
CA LEU A 94 7.64 -3.01 0.48
C LEU A 94 6.58 -3.90 1.14
N CYS A 95 5.61 -4.41 0.40
CA CYS A 95 4.60 -5.33 0.93
C CYS A 95 5.25 -6.62 1.46
N ILE A 96 6.16 -7.22 0.70
CA ILE A 96 6.87 -8.45 1.10
C ILE A 96 7.74 -8.17 2.34
N GLU A 97 8.48 -7.07 2.36
CA GLU A 97 9.28 -6.66 3.52
C GLU A 97 8.41 -6.53 4.77
N ARG A 98 7.24 -5.89 4.66
CA ARG A 98 6.30 -5.72 5.78
C ARG A 98 5.70 -7.04 6.26
N ILE A 99 5.26 -7.89 5.35
CA ILE A 99 4.68 -9.21 5.70
C ILE A 99 5.71 -10.07 6.44
N ILE A 100 6.95 -10.10 5.96
CA ILE A 100 8.03 -10.85 6.62
C ILE A 100 8.30 -10.26 8.02
N TYR A 101 8.44 -8.94 8.13
CA TYR A 101 8.69 -8.27 9.40
C TYR A 101 7.59 -8.56 10.42
N LEU A 102 6.32 -8.39 10.06
CA LEU A 102 5.18 -8.61 10.94
C LEU A 102 5.03 -10.09 11.33
N SER A 103 5.30 -11.00 10.39
CA SER A 103 5.26 -12.45 10.67
C SER A 103 6.33 -12.86 11.68
N LEU A 104 7.53 -12.28 11.59
CA LEU A 104 8.62 -12.53 12.55
C LEU A 104 8.43 -11.82 13.89
N SER A 105 7.58 -10.79 13.94
CA SER A 105 7.23 -10.05 15.15
C SER A 105 6.19 -10.77 16.02
N LYS A 106 5.51 -11.78 15.48
CA LYS A 106 4.57 -12.61 16.24
C LYS A 106 5.32 -13.42 17.30
N THR A 107 4.87 -13.31 18.54
CA THR A 107 5.41 -14.03 19.69
C THR A 107 4.27 -14.75 20.38
N ASN A 108 4.55 -15.88 21.02
CA ASN A 108 3.55 -16.54 21.86
C ASN A 108 3.39 -15.76 23.19
N THR A 109 2.45 -14.81 23.18
CA THR A 109 2.19 -13.91 24.31
C THR A 109 1.81 -14.63 25.59
N LYS A 110 1.05 -15.73 25.48
CA LYS A 110 0.64 -16.55 26.63
C LYS A 110 1.84 -17.27 27.29
N ALA A 111 2.74 -17.80 26.48
CA ALA A 111 3.96 -18.42 26.99
C ALA A 111 4.87 -17.38 27.66
N LEU A 112 5.07 -16.23 27.01
CA LEU A 112 5.86 -15.14 27.57
C LEU A 112 5.29 -14.65 28.91
N LEU A 113 3.97 -14.47 29.02
CA LEU A 113 3.32 -14.05 30.26
C LEU A 113 3.53 -15.05 31.38
N ALA A 114 3.38 -16.35 31.11
CA ALA A 114 3.63 -17.41 32.08
C ALA A 114 5.10 -17.48 32.54
N GLU A 115 6.04 -17.25 31.60
CA GLU A 115 7.47 -17.20 31.92
C GLU A 115 7.82 -15.98 32.79
N VAL A 116 7.25 -14.81 32.50
CA VAL A 116 7.40 -13.58 33.28
C VAL A 116 6.80 -13.76 34.67
N GLU A 117 5.61 -14.35 34.80
CA GLU A 117 4.99 -14.67 36.09
C GLU A 117 5.87 -15.63 36.93
N ALA A 118 6.38 -16.69 36.31
CA ALA A 118 7.27 -17.64 36.99
C ALA A 118 8.60 -16.99 37.39
N ALA A 119 9.15 -16.10 36.61
CA ALA A 119 10.35 -15.34 36.90
C ALA A 119 10.15 -14.35 38.05
N LEU A 120 9.03 -13.63 38.08
CA LEU A 120 8.65 -12.74 39.17
C LEU A 120 8.57 -13.49 40.51
N LYS A 121 7.98 -14.69 40.52
CA LYS A 121 7.84 -15.52 41.74
C LYS A 121 9.17 -16.09 42.22
N LYS A 122 10.13 -16.37 41.33
CA LYS A 122 11.41 -17.03 41.68
C LYS A 122 12.57 -16.07 41.94
N GLY A 123 12.68 -15.03 41.15
CA GLY A 123 13.84 -14.13 41.15
C GLY A 123 13.48 -12.63 41.09
N GLY A 124 12.19 -12.31 41.24
CA GLY A 124 11.74 -10.93 41.26
C GLY A 124 11.83 -10.23 39.90
N ILE A 125 11.84 -8.90 39.95
CA ILE A 125 11.80 -8.04 38.76
C ILE A 125 13.00 -8.25 37.82
N GLU A 126 14.20 -8.45 38.35
CA GLU A 126 15.43 -8.68 37.58
C GLU A 126 15.33 -9.92 36.69
N ALA A 127 14.82 -11.03 37.25
CA ALA A 127 14.63 -12.27 36.49
C ALA A 127 13.54 -12.09 35.38
N ALA A 128 12.47 -11.37 35.69
CA ALA A 128 11.44 -11.06 34.70
C ALA A 128 11.95 -10.16 33.54
N LEU A 129 12.80 -9.18 33.86
CA LEU A 129 13.47 -8.34 32.87
C LEU A 129 14.37 -9.18 31.95
N GLU A 130 15.08 -10.17 32.47
CA GLU A 130 15.94 -11.04 31.68
C GLU A 130 15.13 -11.89 30.70
N VAL A 131 13.98 -12.43 31.10
CA VAL A 131 13.04 -13.15 30.22
C VAL A 131 12.58 -12.24 29.09
N CYS A 132 12.13 -11.04 29.41
CA CYS A 132 11.67 -10.06 28.39
C CYS A 132 12.78 -9.65 27.43
N ARG A 133 14.02 -9.49 27.92
CA ARG A 133 15.18 -9.11 27.11
C ARG A 133 15.58 -10.20 26.11
N ASN A 134 15.41 -11.46 26.47
CA ASN A 134 15.77 -12.62 25.65
C ASN A 134 14.65 -12.99 24.66
N THR A 135 13.45 -12.46 24.82
CA THR A 135 12.30 -12.70 23.95
C THR A 135 12.18 -11.60 22.90
N ARG A 136 11.95 -12.00 21.63
CA ARG A 136 11.74 -11.06 20.52
C ARG A 136 10.26 -10.70 20.41
N GLY A 137 9.99 -9.49 19.95
CA GLY A 137 8.64 -9.03 19.60
C GLY A 137 8.22 -7.76 20.33
N PRO A 138 7.15 -7.12 19.87
CA PRO A 138 6.67 -5.87 20.44
C PRO A 138 6.18 -6.04 21.87
N VAL A 139 5.49 -7.14 22.20
CA VAL A 139 4.97 -7.44 23.54
C VAL A 139 6.11 -7.55 24.55
N ALA A 140 7.17 -8.32 24.25
CA ALA A 140 8.33 -8.45 25.13
C ALA A 140 9.04 -7.11 25.37
N SER A 141 9.10 -6.25 24.34
CA SER A 141 9.67 -4.91 24.44
C SER A 141 8.84 -4.00 25.35
N ILE A 142 7.51 -4.08 25.27
CA ILE A 142 6.59 -3.34 26.16
C ILE A 142 6.75 -3.81 27.60
N PHE A 143 6.78 -5.12 27.82
CA PHE A 143 6.99 -5.72 29.15
C PHE A 143 8.31 -5.29 29.78
N TYR A 144 9.38 -5.33 28.98
CA TYR A 144 10.69 -4.87 29.42
C TYR A 144 10.68 -3.42 29.89
N GLN A 145 10.08 -2.52 29.09
CA GLN A 145 9.99 -1.10 29.42
C GLN A 145 9.10 -0.83 30.64
N GLY A 146 8.00 -1.53 30.78
CA GLY A 146 7.14 -1.43 31.96
C GLY A 146 7.85 -1.89 33.23
N LEU A 147 8.38 -3.12 33.21
CA LEU A 147 9.06 -3.71 34.38
C LEU A 147 10.33 -2.95 34.79
N SER A 148 11.07 -2.36 33.83
CA SER A 148 12.26 -1.54 34.12
C SER A 148 11.98 -0.33 35.01
N ARG A 149 10.73 0.13 35.05
CA ARG A 149 10.29 1.27 35.87
C ARG A 149 9.47 0.87 37.08
N TYR A 150 9.48 -0.41 37.47
CA TYR A 150 8.72 -0.90 38.60
C TYR A 150 9.04 -0.14 39.90
N ASN A 151 10.32 0.21 40.12
CA ASN A 151 10.77 0.95 41.31
C ASN A 151 10.19 2.35 41.44
N GLU A 152 9.63 2.93 40.37
CA GLU A 152 8.98 4.23 40.34
C GLU A 152 7.48 4.15 40.73
N GLY A 153 6.95 2.92 40.88
CA GLY A 153 5.56 2.65 41.26
C GLY A 153 4.68 2.14 40.11
N VAL A 154 3.60 1.45 40.48
CA VAL A 154 2.69 0.78 39.53
C VAL A 154 2.05 1.76 38.55
N ASP A 155 1.68 2.96 39.00
CA ASP A 155 1.11 3.99 38.13
C ASP A 155 2.08 4.44 37.01
N VAL A 156 3.39 4.41 37.31
CA VAL A 156 4.43 4.74 36.32
C VAL A 156 4.61 3.58 35.33
N VAL A 157 4.53 2.35 35.81
CA VAL A 157 4.55 1.15 34.95
C VAL A 157 3.40 1.21 33.95
N GLU A 158 2.17 1.46 34.40
CA GLU A 158 0.99 1.57 33.54
C GLU A 158 1.18 2.62 32.44
N LYS A 159 1.57 3.84 32.82
CA LYS A 159 1.82 4.95 31.88
C LYS A 159 2.94 4.60 30.89
N THR A 160 3.98 3.90 31.34
CA THR A 160 5.12 3.50 30.50
C THR A 160 4.68 2.46 29.48
N VAL A 161 3.94 1.44 29.91
CA VAL A 161 3.39 0.38 29.05
C VAL A 161 2.49 1.01 27.95
N ALA A 162 1.56 1.88 28.34
CA ALA A 162 0.67 2.56 27.39
C ALA A 162 1.44 3.44 26.40
N SER A 163 2.37 4.26 26.89
CA SER A 163 3.18 5.15 26.04
C SER A 163 4.08 4.38 25.08
N TYR A 164 4.71 3.31 25.56
CA TYR A 164 5.61 2.51 24.73
C TYR A 164 4.84 1.63 23.74
N GLY A 165 3.62 1.23 24.07
CA GLY A 165 2.68 0.60 23.14
C GLY A 165 2.46 1.45 21.88
N GLY A 166 2.26 2.77 22.03
CA GLY A 166 2.18 3.70 20.93
C GLY A 166 3.46 3.79 20.09
N VAL A 167 4.64 3.70 20.70
CA VAL A 167 5.92 3.64 19.97
C VAL A 167 6.00 2.36 19.14
N GLN A 168 5.60 1.23 19.71
CA GLN A 168 5.60 -0.06 19.00
C GLN A 168 4.60 -0.05 17.83
N LEU A 169 3.40 0.54 18.01
CA LEU A 169 2.44 0.74 16.94
C LEU A 169 3.07 1.49 15.75
N GLY A 170 3.74 2.62 16.02
CA GLY A 170 4.43 3.37 14.97
C GLY A 170 5.52 2.58 14.24
N LEU A 171 6.17 1.60 14.90
CA LEU A 171 7.13 0.69 14.27
C LEU A 171 6.43 -0.37 13.40
N LEU A 172 5.27 -0.86 13.82
CA LEU A 172 4.45 -1.79 13.03
C LEU A 172 3.88 -1.13 11.78
N GLU A 173 3.45 0.12 11.86
CA GLU A 173 2.90 0.90 10.74
C GLU A 173 3.96 1.49 9.79
N LYS A 174 5.23 1.31 10.12
CA LYS A 174 6.33 1.83 9.29
C LYS A 174 6.20 1.39 7.82
N ASN A 175 6.45 2.30 6.89
CA ASN A 175 6.36 2.11 5.43
C ASN A 175 4.94 1.91 4.84
N LEU A 176 3.86 1.85 5.64
CA LEU A 176 2.49 1.76 5.12
C LEU A 176 2.13 2.94 4.22
N SER A 177 2.54 4.15 4.61
CA SER A 177 2.30 5.37 3.82
C SER A 177 2.93 5.30 2.43
N TRP A 178 4.10 4.63 2.27
CA TRP A 178 4.71 4.43 0.97
C TRP A 178 3.93 3.45 0.10
N ILE A 179 3.40 2.38 0.68
CA ILE A 179 2.55 1.43 -0.04
C ILE A 179 1.27 2.13 -0.51
N SER A 180 0.62 2.89 0.38
CA SER A 180 -0.56 3.70 0.05
C SER A 180 -0.28 4.72 -1.06
N LEU A 181 0.90 5.33 -1.06
CA LEU A 181 1.34 6.24 -2.13
C LEU A 181 1.40 5.53 -3.48
N PHE A 182 1.99 4.33 -3.56
CA PHE A 182 2.07 3.58 -4.83
C PHE A 182 0.69 3.12 -5.32
N ILE A 183 -0.23 2.78 -4.40
CA ILE A 183 -1.63 2.48 -4.73
C ILE A 183 -2.31 3.67 -5.41
N SER A 184 -2.05 4.89 -4.95
CA SER A 184 -2.64 6.12 -5.48
C SER A 184 -1.97 6.59 -6.77
N ILE A 185 -0.65 6.45 -6.87
CA ILE A 185 0.12 6.90 -8.04
C ILE A 185 -0.12 6.00 -9.26
N ALA A 186 -0.25 4.69 -9.08
CA ALA A 186 -0.37 3.77 -10.21
C ALA A 186 -1.57 4.07 -11.14
N PRO A 187 -2.81 4.28 -10.64
CA PRO A 187 -3.92 4.73 -11.48
C PRO A 187 -3.72 6.12 -12.07
N SER A 188 -3.10 7.03 -11.30
CA SER A 188 -2.82 8.39 -11.78
C SER A 188 -1.86 8.40 -12.96
N LEU A 189 -0.83 7.55 -12.94
CA LEU A 189 0.06 7.34 -14.09
C LEU A 189 -0.70 6.70 -15.26
N GLY A 190 -1.58 5.73 -15.00
CA GLY A 190 -2.46 5.16 -16.01
C GLY A 190 -3.31 6.22 -16.70
N PHE A 191 -3.94 7.09 -15.92
CA PHE A 191 -4.75 8.20 -16.44
C PHE A 191 -3.90 9.22 -17.23
N LEU A 192 -2.71 9.56 -16.74
CA LEU A 192 -1.78 10.42 -17.49
C LEU A 192 -1.41 9.80 -18.86
N GLY A 193 -1.26 8.48 -18.90
CA GLY A 193 -1.04 7.73 -20.13
C GLY A 193 -2.19 7.89 -21.14
N THR A 194 -3.47 7.99 -20.68
CA THR A 194 -4.60 8.25 -21.59
C THR A 194 -4.52 9.63 -22.23
N ILE A 195 -4.21 10.64 -21.45
CA ILE A 195 -4.09 12.02 -21.95
C ILE A 195 -3.00 12.07 -23.02
N ILE A 196 -1.83 11.51 -22.75
CA ILE A 196 -0.71 11.53 -23.69
C ILE A 196 -1.00 10.69 -24.95
N GLY A 197 -1.62 9.53 -24.78
CA GLY A 197 -2.04 8.69 -25.92
C GLY A 197 -3.01 9.40 -26.85
N MET A 198 -3.95 10.15 -26.31
CA MET A 198 -4.88 10.97 -27.09
C MET A 198 -4.19 12.17 -27.77
N ILE A 199 -3.31 12.89 -27.08
CA ILE A 199 -2.54 13.98 -27.66
C ILE A 199 -1.74 13.46 -28.86
N GLN A 200 -1.05 12.34 -28.73
CA GLN A 200 -0.28 11.73 -29.82
C GLN A 200 -1.17 11.32 -31.00
N ALA A 201 -2.42 10.90 -30.74
CA ALA A 201 -3.36 10.59 -31.82
C ALA A 201 -3.75 11.85 -32.57
N PHE A 202 -4.06 12.94 -31.88
CA PHE A 202 -4.42 14.22 -32.51
C PHE A 202 -3.24 14.87 -33.25
N ASP A 203 -2.02 14.79 -32.71
CA ASP A 203 -0.81 15.26 -33.37
C ASP A 203 -0.59 14.54 -34.71
N LYS A 204 -0.83 13.22 -34.76
CA LYS A 204 -0.75 12.45 -36.02
C LYS A 204 -1.81 12.85 -37.03
N ILE A 205 -3.06 13.09 -36.59
CA ILE A 205 -4.13 13.59 -37.46
C ILE A 205 -3.74 14.95 -38.07
N GLN A 206 -3.20 15.85 -37.23
CA GLN A 206 -2.75 17.16 -37.69
C GLN A 206 -1.61 17.07 -38.73
N GLN A 207 -0.68 16.15 -38.56
CA GLN A 207 0.44 15.96 -39.48
C GLN A 207 0.03 15.35 -40.82
N VAL A 208 -0.92 14.41 -40.81
CA VAL A 208 -1.37 13.69 -42.02
C VAL A 208 -2.41 14.51 -42.77
N GLY A 209 -3.13 15.40 -42.10
CA GLY A 209 -4.17 16.24 -42.68
C GLY A 209 -5.49 15.50 -43.03
N ASP A 210 -5.57 14.21 -42.66
CA ASP A 210 -6.77 13.39 -42.89
C ASP A 210 -7.10 12.57 -41.63
N ILE A 211 -8.40 12.41 -41.35
CA ILE A 211 -8.91 11.66 -40.21
C ILE A 211 -8.98 10.18 -40.57
N SER A 212 -7.89 9.47 -40.38
CA SER A 212 -7.87 8.02 -40.51
C SER A 212 -8.40 7.35 -39.24
N ALA A 213 -9.43 6.51 -39.35
CA ALA A 213 -9.97 5.72 -38.26
C ALA A 213 -8.89 4.85 -37.59
N THR A 214 -7.93 4.36 -38.34
CA THR A 214 -6.82 3.52 -37.87
C THR A 214 -5.86 4.30 -36.94
N VAL A 215 -5.57 5.57 -37.27
CA VAL A 215 -4.71 6.43 -36.47
C VAL A 215 -5.36 6.74 -35.12
N VAL A 216 -6.65 7.10 -35.14
CA VAL A 216 -7.43 7.38 -33.93
C VAL A 216 -7.53 6.14 -33.04
N ALA A 217 -7.89 4.99 -33.63
CA ALA A 217 -7.98 3.71 -32.89
C ALA A 217 -6.65 3.32 -32.25
N GLY A 218 -5.51 3.57 -32.90
CA GLY A 218 -4.19 3.33 -32.34
C GLY A 218 -3.91 4.14 -31.08
N GLY A 219 -4.22 5.44 -31.08
CA GLY A 219 -4.05 6.31 -29.90
C GLY A 219 -4.97 5.94 -28.74
N ILE A 220 -6.25 5.64 -29.04
CA ILE A 220 -7.22 5.17 -28.05
C ILE A 220 -6.75 3.84 -27.40
N LYS A 221 -6.24 2.91 -28.22
CA LYS A 221 -5.71 1.64 -27.72
C LYS A 221 -4.57 1.84 -26.73
N VAL A 222 -3.60 2.72 -27.03
CA VAL A 222 -2.50 3.07 -26.11
C VAL A 222 -3.06 3.62 -24.81
N ALA A 223 -3.98 4.57 -24.91
CA ALA A 223 -4.62 5.21 -23.76
C ALA A 223 -5.30 4.18 -22.84
N LEU A 224 -6.12 3.31 -23.38
CA LEU A 224 -6.85 2.29 -22.61
C LEU A 224 -5.92 1.26 -21.96
N LEU A 225 -4.85 0.84 -22.64
CA LEU A 225 -3.90 -0.13 -22.11
C LEU A 225 -3.12 0.42 -20.90
N THR A 226 -2.72 1.69 -20.94
CA THR A 226 -2.01 2.32 -19.80
C THR A 226 -2.90 2.42 -18.56
N THR A 227 -4.15 2.81 -18.72
CA THR A 227 -5.12 2.89 -17.61
C THR A 227 -5.43 1.52 -17.04
N LEU A 228 -5.65 0.52 -17.89
CA LEU A 228 -5.89 -0.86 -17.46
C LEU A 228 -4.75 -1.38 -16.59
N LEU A 229 -3.51 -1.18 -17.01
CA LEU A 229 -2.34 -1.60 -16.24
C LEU A 229 -2.26 -0.87 -14.88
N GLY A 230 -2.46 0.45 -14.86
CA GLY A 230 -2.45 1.24 -13.63
C GLY A 230 -3.49 0.77 -12.60
N LEU A 231 -4.71 0.45 -13.07
CA LEU A 231 -5.78 -0.07 -12.22
C LEU A 231 -5.47 -1.48 -11.69
N ILE A 232 -4.97 -2.38 -12.53
CA ILE A 232 -4.58 -3.73 -12.10
C ILE A 232 -3.52 -3.64 -11.00
N ILE A 233 -2.50 -2.81 -11.17
CA ILE A 233 -1.43 -2.62 -10.19
C ILE A 233 -2.00 -2.10 -8.86
N ALA A 234 -2.88 -1.11 -8.91
CA ALA A 234 -3.52 -0.57 -7.72
C ALA A 234 -4.31 -1.63 -6.96
N ILE A 235 -5.10 -2.45 -7.67
CA ILE A 235 -5.90 -3.52 -7.07
C ILE A 235 -4.98 -4.56 -6.38
N ILE A 236 -3.91 -4.98 -7.04
CA ILE A 236 -2.95 -5.94 -6.47
C ILE A 236 -2.35 -5.36 -5.17
N LEU A 237 -1.81 -4.15 -5.21
CA LEU A 237 -1.20 -3.52 -4.04
C LEU A 237 -2.21 -3.26 -2.92
N GLN A 238 -3.46 -2.92 -3.25
CA GLN A 238 -4.54 -2.70 -2.29
C GLN A 238 -4.88 -3.97 -1.50
N VAL A 239 -4.89 -5.13 -2.17
CA VAL A 239 -5.12 -6.42 -1.50
C VAL A 239 -4.01 -6.71 -0.49
N PHE A 240 -2.73 -6.52 -0.88
CA PHE A 240 -1.61 -6.70 0.03
C PHE A 240 -1.62 -5.68 1.18
N TYR A 241 -1.97 -4.43 0.91
CA TYR A 241 -2.08 -3.39 1.93
C TYR A 241 -3.10 -3.75 3.01
N ASN A 242 -4.30 -4.18 2.61
CA ASN A 242 -5.35 -4.59 3.54
C ASN A 242 -4.95 -5.83 4.36
N TYR A 243 -4.23 -6.77 3.73
CA TYR A 243 -3.69 -7.93 4.45
C TYR A 243 -2.65 -7.52 5.52
N ILE A 244 -1.75 -6.59 5.18
CA ILE A 244 -0.76 -6.05 6.13
C ILE A 244 -1.47 -5.33 7.29
N LEU A 245 -2.49 -4.52 6.99
CA LEU A 245 -3.26 -3.80 8.00
C LEU A 245 -3.92 -4.78 8.98
N SER A 246 -4.54 -5.84 8.50
CA SER A 246 -5.12 -6.89 9.34
C SER A 246 -4.08 -7.61 10.23
N LEU A 247 -2.84 -7.80 9.73
CA LEU A 247 -1.75 -8.35 10.55
C LEU A 247 -1.33 -7.39 11.67
N ILE A 248 -1.28 -6.09 11.39
CA ILE A 248 -0.96 -5.05 12.39
C ILE A 248 -2.05 -5.00 13.45
N GLU A 249 -3.32 -4.93 13.06
CA GLU A 249 -4.46 -4.93 13.98
C GLU A 249 -4.43 -6.14 14.93
N GLY A 250 -4.13 -7.32 14.38
CA GLY A 250 -3.97 -8.54 15.21
C GLY A 250 -2.86 -8.41 16.24
N LEU A 251 -1.70 -7.87 15.85
CA LEU A 251 -0.57 -7.66 16.78
C LEU A 251 -0.88 -6.58 17.82
N VAL A 252 -1.59 -5.52 17.44
CA VAL A 252 -1.99 -4.45 18.37
C VAL A 252 -2.94 -4.98 19.43
N ASN A 253 -3.94 -5.75 19.04
CA ASN A 253 -4.86 -6.39 19.98
C ASN A 253 -4.12 -7.33 20.96
N GLU A 254 -3.14 -8.11 20.46
CA GLU A 254 -2.30 -8.95 21.32
C GLU A 254 -1.43 -8.11 22.27
N MET A 255 -0.92 -6.97 21.83
CA MET A 255 -0.14 -6.05 22.69
C MET A 255 -1.00 -5.46 23.79
N GLU A 256 -2.22 -5.00 23.47
CA GLU A 256 -3.13 -4.41 24.44
C GLU A 256 -3.58 -5.43 25.50
N ASP A 257 -4.05 -6.62 25.08
CA ASP A 257 -4.50 -7.69 25.97
C ASP A 257 -3.37 -8.16 26.89
N SER A 258 -2.18 -8.36 26.33
CA SER A 258 -1.01 -8.76 27.11
C SER A 258 -0.52 -7.68 28.08
N SER A 259 -0.69 -6.40 27.72
CA SER A 259 -0.34 -5.26 28.58
C SER A 259 -1.23 -5.19 29.82
N ILE A 260 -2.52 -5.43 29.67
CA ILE A 260 -3.46 -5.52 30.79
C ILE A 260 -3.04 -6.68 31.73
N SER A 261 -2.79 -7.85 31.14
CA SER A 261 -2.36 -9.03 31.91
C SER A 261 -1.04 -8.81 32.67
N LEU A 262 -0.09 -8.08 32.06
CA LEU A 262 1.15 -7.71 32.75
C LEU A 262 0.88 -6.79 33.95
N LEU A 263 0.00 -5.79 33.78
CA LEU A 263 -0.33 -4.85 34.85
C LEU A 263 -0.97 -5.57 36.04
N ASP A 264 -1.87 -6.52 35.79
CA ASP A 264 -2.45 -7.36 36.84
C ASP A 264 -1.40 -8.14 37.61
N LEU A 265 -0.43 -8.75 36.91
CA LEU A 265 0.70 -9.46 37.55
C LEU A 265 1.58 -8.52 38.37
N VAL A 266 1.86 -7.32 37.92
CA VAL A 266 2.66 -6.32 38.61
C VAL A 266 1.96 -5.85 39.87
N VAL A 267 0.64 -5.60 39.81
CA VAL A 267 -0.17 -5.22 41.01
C VAL A 267 -0.19 -6.34 42.03
N GLU A 268 -0.39 -7.59 41.60
CA GLU A 268 -0.37 -8.74 42.51
C GLU A 268 1.02 -8.92 43.18
N TYR A 269 2.08 -8.76 42.42
CA TYR A 269 3.45 -8.83 42.92
C TYR A 269 3.76 -7.72 43.93
N ASP A 270 3.36 -6.48 43.67
CA ASP A 270 3.52 -5.32 44.56
C ASP A 270 2.74 -5.53 45.87
N ALA A 271 1.51 -6.03 45.79
CA ALA A 271 0.70 -6.36 46.95
C ALA A 271 1.32 -7.50 47.82
N ALA A 272 2.00 -8.45 47.19
CA ALA A 272 2.71 -9.54 47.91
C ALA A 272 3.99 -9.05 48.61
N GLN A 273 4.70 -8.07 48.03
CA GLN A 273 5.91 -7.47 48.64
C GLN A 273 5.61 -6.57 49.85
N LYS A 274 4.41 -5.99 49.92
CA LYS A 274 3.97 -5.11 51.00
C LYS A 274 3.40 -5.84 52.23
N LYS A 275 3.25 -7.17 52.13
CA LYS A 275 2.84 -8.05 53.24
C LYS A 275 4.06 -8.61 53.98
#